data_04809144f32f1dd21cb00c471e5b569f
#
_entry.id   04809144f32f1dd21cb00c471e5b569f
#
_cell.length_a   1.000
_cell.length_b   1.000
_cell.length_c   1.000
_cell.angle_alpha   90.00
_cell.angle_beta   90.00
_cell.angle_gamma   90.00
#
_symmetry.space_group_name_H-M   'P 1'
#
loop_
_entity.id
_entity.type
_entity.pdbx_description
1 polymer ?
#
loop_
_entity_poly.entity_id
_entity_poly.type
_entity_poly.pdbx_seq_one_letter_code
_entity_poly.pdbx_strand_id
1 'polypeptide(L)'
;MKIRYIILSIIVASGYFIVSSCGVEYKLTNAKLDYSIYKTIAVGDFPNQAPLVYPSLYQEFNEKLKNAYTRQTRLQMVPQNGDYNVGGAIVGYTLQQLSVGSDGLAAQTRLIMTVRVIFSNSKNSQEDFDRNFTAQKEFPATTSFESVQGQLVSELVDEIVDQIFNATVASW
;
A
#
# COMPACT_ATOMS: atom_id res chain seq x y z
N MET A 1 -64.97 17.85 -16.21
CA MET A 1 -63.97 18.86 -15.76
C MET A 1 -63.23 18.46 -14.49
N LYS A 2 -63.84 17.88 -13.46
CA LYS A 2 -63.17 17.54 -12.18
C LYS A 2 -62.04 16.52 -12.29
N ILE A 3 -62.10 15.52 -13.18
CA ILE A 3 -61.08 14.48 -13.36
C ILE A 3 -59.74 15.05 -13.89
N ARG A 4 -59.80 16.07 -14.74
CA ARG A 4 -58.55 16.70 -15.31
C ARG A 4 -57.74 17.43 -14.24
N TYR A 5 -58.38 18.02 -13.24
CA TYR A 5 -57.73 18.70 -12.12
C TYR A 5 -57.14 17.70 -11.12
N ILE A 6 -57.76 16.53 -10.96
CA ILE A 6 -57.21 15.46 -10.10
C ILE A 6 -55.92 14.87 -10.70
N ILE A 7 -55.90 14.64 -12.01
CA ILE A 7 -54.72 14.13 -12.71
C ILE A 7 -53.59 15.17 -12.66
N LEU A 8 -53.88 16.45 -12.84
CA LEU A 8 -52.90 17.52 -12.77
C LEU A 8 -52.30 17.66 -11.36
N SER A 9 -53.12 17.50 -10.31
CA SER A 9 -52.67 17.53 -8.90
C SER A 9 -51.76 16.37 -8.56
N ILE A 10 -52.00 15.17 -9.10
CA ILE A 10 -51.14 13.99 -8.86
C ILE A 10 -49.79 14.15 -9.56
N ILE A 11 -49.73 14.74 -10.75
CA ILE A 11 -48.47 14.99 -11.47
C ILE A 11 -47.60 16.03 -10.74
N VAL A 12 -48.19 17.07 -10.18
CA VAL A 12 -47.47 18.09 -9.40
C VAL A 12 -46.98 17.53 -8.09
N ALA A 13 -47.73 16.68 -7.42
CA ALA A 13 -47.30 16.02 -6.17
C ALA A 13 -46.19 15.00 -6.39
N SER A 14 -46.18 14.31 -7.54
CA SER A 14 -45.13 13.36 -7.91
C SER A 14 -43.79 14.05 -8.26
N GLY A 15 -43.83 15.30 -8.74
CA GLY A 15 -42.63 16.09 -9.06
C GLY A 15 -41.84 16.57 -7.85
N TYR A 16 -42.45 16.63 -6.67
CA TYR A 16 -41.79 17.13 -5.45
C TYR A 16 -40.93 16.10 -4.72
N PHE A 17 -40.95 14.80 -5.12
CA PHE A 17 -40.25 13.72 -4.43
C PHE A 17 -38.88 13.40 -5.00
N ILE A 18 -38.41 14.07 -6.06
CA ILE A 18 -37.18 13.68 -6.77
C ILE A 18 -35.94 14.52 -6.37
N VAL A 19 -36.04 15.47 -5.46
CA VAL A 19 -34.92 16.35 -5.05
C VAL A 19 -34.30 15.99 -3.69
N SER A 20 -34.45 14.76 -3.22
CA SER A 20 -33.60 14.25 -2.14
C SER A 20 -32.39 13.50 -2.74
N SER A 21 -31.63 14.18 -3.60
CA SER A 21 -30.29 13.74 -3.95
C SER A 21 -29.43 13.88 -2.69
N CYS A 22 -29.25 12.78 -1.97
CA CYS A 22 -28.22 12.63 -0.98
C CYS A 22 -26.89 12.81 -1.72
N GLY A 23 -26.33 14.01 -1.69
CA GLY A 23 -24.97 14.27 -2.14
C GLY A 23 -24.05 13.46 -1.26
N VAL A 24 -23.66 12.28 -1.69
CA VAL A 24 -22.47 11.60 -1.16
C VAL A 24 -21.30 12.48 -1.58
N GLU A 25 -20.91 13.37 -0.68
CA GLU A 25 -19.65 14.07 -0.79
C GLU A 25 -18.55 13.00 -0.70
N TYR A 26 -18.11 12.50 -1.85
CA TYR A 26 -16.81 11.86 -1.95
C TYR A 26 -15.79 12.94 -1.63
N LYS A 27 -15.44 13.11 -0.38
CA LYS A 27 -14.17 13.70 -0.01
C LYS A 27 -13.11 12.77 -0.59
N LEU A 28 -12.72 13.05 -1.82
CA LEU A 28 -11.39 12.71 -2.30
C LEU A 28 -10.44 13.54 -1.44
N THR A 29 -10.19 13.04 -0.26
CA THR A 29 -9.14 13.55 0.60
C THR A 29 -7.83 13.09 -0.06
N ASN A 30 -7.46 13.77 -1.16
CA ASN A 30 -6.06 13.94 -1.48
C ASN A 30 -5.50 14.83 -0.35
N ALA A 31 -5.36 14.27 0.82
CA ALA A 31 -4.70 14.92 1.92
C ALA A 31 -3.23 15.04 1.50
N LYS A 32 -2.95 16.14 0.88
CA LYS A 32 -1.64 16.53 0.45
C LYS A 32 -0.85 16.72 1.72
N LEU A 33 0.22 15.95 1.89
CA LEU A 33 1.15 16.09 2.99
C LEU A 33 1.42 17.59 3.26
N ASP A 34 1.07 18.05 4.47
CA ASP A 34 1.23 19.45 4.82
C ASP A 34 2.68 19.74 5.20
N TYR A 35 3.46 20.22 4.24
CA TYR A 35 4.87 20.56 4.42
C TYR A 35 5.11 21.78 5.33
N SER A 36 4.06 22.50 5.78
CA SER A 36 4.20 23.53 6.80
C SER A 36 4.37 22.91 8.19
N ILE A 37 3.76 21.77 8.41
CA ILE A 37 3.76 21.03 9.68
C ILE A 37 4.84 19.94 9.69
N TYR A 38 4.91 19.14 8.61
CA TYR A 38 5.80 17.98 8.47
C TYR A 38 6.96 18.34 7.54
N LYS A 39 8.17 18.35 8.08
CA LYS A 39 9.38 18.78 7.35
C LYS A 39 10.42 17.68 7.25
N THR A 40 10.43 16.74 8.19
CA THR A 40 11.49 15.75 8.33
C THR A 40 10.95 14.33 8.40
N ILE A 41 11.75 13.39 7.89
CA ILE A 41 11.49 11.96 7.99
C ILE A 41 12.77 11.22 8.37
N ALA A 42 12.67 10.31 9.34
CA ALA A 42 13.71 9.35 9.67
C ALA A 42 13.31 7.98 9.14
N VAL A 43 14.12 7.40 8.26
CA VAL A 43 13.94 6.04 7.73
C VAL A 43 15.06 5.18 8.28
N GLY A 44 14.73 4.29 9.22
CA GLY A 44 15.64 3.32 9.78
C GLY A 44 16.00 2.22 8.77
N ASP A 45 16.99 1.42 9.11
CA ASP A 45 17.33 0.24 8.32
C ASP A 45 16.38 -0.92 8.65
N PHE A 46 16.03 -1.69 7.63
CA PHE A 46 15.18 -2.87 7.70
C PHE A 46 16.04 -4.13 7.58
N PRO A 47 16.51 -4.70 8.69
CA PRO A 47 17.30 -5.92 8.66
C PRO A 47 16.49 -7.09 8.11
N ASN A 48 17.18 -8.01 7.40
CA ASN A 48 16.57 -9.25 6.96
C ASN A 48 16.58 -10.27 8.11
N GLN A 49 15.40 -10.60 8.62
CA GLN A 49 15.15 -11.60 9.66
C GLN A 49 14.41 -12.83 9.10
N ALA A 50 14.20 -12.88 7.77
CA ALA A 50 13.51 -13.99 7.14
C ALA A 50 14.38 -15.26 7.14
N PRO A 51 13.73 -16.46 7.18
CA PRO A 51 14.46 -17.74 7.18
C PRO A 51 15.30 -17.99 5.92
N LEU A 52 14.77 -17.57 4.76
CA LEU A 52 15.48 -17.69 3.49
C LEU A 52 16.32 -16.43 3.24
N VAL A 53 17.60 -16.63 2.94
CA VAL A 53 18.54 -15.54 2.76
C VAL A 53 18.77 -15.24 1.27
N TYR A 54 18.54 -13.99 0.89
CA TYR A 54 19.00 -13.45 -0.39
C TYR A 54 19.88 -12.22 -0.09
N PRO A 55 21.20 -12.29 -0.33
CA PRO A 55 22.16 -11.28 0.16
C PRO A 55 21.85 -9.86 -0.29
N SER A 56 21.35 -9.67 -1.52
CA SER A 56 21.06 -8.34 -2.07
C SER A 56 19.75 -7.74 -1.56
N LEU A 57 18.85 -8.55 -0.96
CA LEU A 57 17.51 -8.12 -0.55
C LEU A 57 17.54 -6.95 0.45
N TYR A 58 18.40 -7.05 1.45
CA TYR A 58 18.56 -5.99 2.46
C TYR A 58 18.93 -4.66 1.83
N GLN A 59 19.96 -4.66 0.99
CA GLN A 59 20.45 -3.43 0.36
C GLN A 59 19.40 -2.85 -0.60
N GLU A 60 18.85 -3.69 -1.49
CA GLU A 60 17.87 -3.27 -2.49
C GLU A 60 16.62 -2.66 -1.83
N PHE A 61 16.10 -3.33 -0.79
CA PHE A 61 14.91 -2.83 -0.08
C PHE A 61 15.18 -1.47 0.58
N ASN A 62 16.26 -1.34 1.34
CA ASN A 62 16.57 -0.11 2.07
C ASN A 62 16.85 1.06 1.12
N GLU A 63 17.56 0.82 0.02
CA GLU A 63 17.83 1.85 -0.99
C GLU A 63 16.54 2.30 -1.69
N LYS A 64 15.69 1.36 -2.14
CA LYS A 64 14.43 1.70 -2.81
C LYS A 64 13.48 2.45 -1.88
N LEU A 65 13.36 2.03 -0.61
CA LEU A 65 12.51 2.70 0.37
C LEU A 65 12.98 4.15 0.62
N LYS A 66 14.26 4.36 0.90
CA LYS A 66 14.83 5.70 1.09
C LYS A 66 14.68 6.57 -0.16
N ASN A 67 14.88 5.99 -1.33
CA ASN A 67 14.71 6.68 -2.61
C ASN A 67 13.26 7.08 -2.87
N ALA A 68 12.27 6.26 -2.50
CA ALA A 68 10.86 6.58 -2.64
C ALA A 68 10.52 7.87 -1.88
N TYR A 69 10.91 7.99 -0.61
CA TYR A 69 10.68 9.19 0.16
C TYR A 69 11.43 10.41 -0.38
N THR A 70 12.69 10.25 -0.75
CA THR A 70 13.52 11.37 -1.25
C THR A 70 13.02 11.93 -2.58
N ARG A 71 12.51 11.06 -3.48
CA ARG A 71 12.08 11.48 -4.81
C ARG A 71 10.63 11.94 -4.88
N GLN A 72 9.77 11.37 -4.04
CA GLN A 72 8.32 11.60 -4.12
C GLN A 72 7.82 12.60 -3.08
N THR A 73 8.65 13.01 -2.12
CA THR A 73 8.29 14.01 -1.10
C THR A 73 9.29 15.16 -1.05
N ARG A 74 8.91 16.22 -0.32
CA ARG A 74 9.82 17.33 0.03
C ARG A 74 10.34 17.20 1.46
N LEU A 75 10.13 16.05 2.11
CA LEU A 75 10.61 15.81 3.45
C LEU A 75 12.14 15.72 3.45
N GLN A 76 12.76 16.41 4.39
CA GLN A 76 14.19 16.29 4.62
C GLN A 76 14.48 15.00 5.39
N MET A 77 15.32 14.14 4.84
CA MET A 77 15.74 12.92 5.52
C MET A 77 16.70 13.27 6.66
N VAL A 78 16.41 12.76 7.85
CA VAL A 78 17.22 12.93 9.06
C VAL A 78 17.58 11.55 9.64
N PRO A 79 18.72 11.41 10.36
CA PRO A 79 19.14 10.11 10.90
C PRO A 79 18.16 9.55 11.94
N GLN A 80 17.58 10.40 12.78
CA GLN A 80 16.69 10.03 13.89
C GLN A 80 15.76 11.18 14.25
N ASN A 81 14.66 10.89 14.95
CA ASN A 81 13.73 11.88 15.49
C ASN A 81 13.16 12.83 14.43
N GLY A 82 12.75 12.27 13.28
CA GLY A 82 11.99 13.00 12.28
C GLY A 82 10.56 13.31 12.75
N ASP A 83 9.87 14.20 12.04
CA ASP A 83 8.43 14.36 12.21
C ASP A 83 7.71 13.03 11.93
N TYR A 84 8.15 12.33 10.89
CA TYR A 84 7.82 10.93 10.61
C TYR A 84 9.01 10.03 10.89
N ASN A 85 8.75 8.88 11.48
CA ASN A 85 9.75 7.85 11.72
C ASN A 85 9.23 6.52 11.18
N VAL A 86 10.01 5.89 10.31
CA VAL A 86 9.69 4.62 9.65
C VAL A 86 10.80 3.65 9.96
N GLY A 87 10.47 2.52 10.56
CA GLY A 87 11.42 1.46 10.87
C GLY A 87 10.75 0.09 10.79
N GLY A 88 11.53 -0.98 10.90
CA GLY A 88 10.97 -2.33 10.82
C GLY A 88 11.98 -3.39 10.46
N ALA A 89 11.51 -4.50 9.88
CA ALA A 89 12.35 -5.60 9.43
C ALA A 89 11.66 -6.39 8.30
N ILE A 90 12.45 -7.03 7.44
CA ILE A 90 11.96 -8.06 6.52
C ILE A 90 11.79 -9.34 7.34
N VAL A 91 10.55 -9.74 7.60
CA VAL A 91 10.21 -10.86 8.50
C VAL A 91 9.82 -12.13 7.75
N GLY A 92 9.50 -12.03 6.46
CA GLY A 92 9.14 -13.16 5.63
C GLY A 92 9.76 -13.06 4.23
N TYR A 93 10.39 -14.15 3.80
CA TYR A 93 10.85 -14.37 2.44
C TYR A 93 10.83 -15.87 2.21
N THR A 94 9.79 -16.36 1.51
CA THR A 94 9.51 -17.80 1.43
C THR A 94 8.98 -18.20 0.07
N LEU A 95 9.23 -19.47 -0.30
CA LEU A 95 8.66 -20.12 -1.47
C LEU A 95 7.51 -21.02 -1.04
N GLN A 96 6.40 -20.94 -1.75
CA GLN A 96 5.23 -21.80 -1.59
C GLN A 96 4.90 -22.48 -2.91
N GLN A 97 4.86 -23.80 -2.92
CA GLN A 97 4.36 -24.55 -4.07
C GLN A 97 2.83 -24.53 -4.08
N LEU A 98 2.25 -24.19 -5.21
CA LEU A 98 0.82 -24.23 -5.44
C LEU A 98 0.46 -25.57 -6.10
N SER A 99 -0.60 -26.20 -5.61
CA SER A 99 -1.09 -27.45 -6.18
C SER A 99 -1.53 -27.25 -7.63
N VAL A 100 -1.35 -28.29 -8.45
CA VAL A 100 -1.93 -28.33 -9.79
C VAL A 100 -3.45 -28.35 -9.65
N GLY A 101 -4.14 -27.42 -10.29
CA GLY A 101 -5.60 -27.45 -10.35
C GLY A 101 -6.10 -28.66 -11.10
N SER A 102 -7.35 -29.08 -10.85
CA SER A 102 -8.03 -30.17 -11.54
C SER A 102 -8.17 -30.00 -13.06
N ASP A 103 -7.83 -28.79 -13.57
CA ASP A 103 -7.85 -28.36 -14.97
C ASP A 103 -6.53 -28.63 -15.72
N GLY A 104 -5.55 -29.25 -15.07
CA GLY A 104 -4.27 -29.62 -15.69
C GLY A 104 -3.34 -28.45 -15.97
N LEU A 105 -3.59 -27.26 -15.41
CA LEU A 105 -2.68 -26.12 -15.52
C LEU A 105 -1.33 -26.43 -14.85
N ALA A 106 -0.25 -25.93 -15.43
CA ALA A 106 1.10 -26.16 -14.95
C ALA A 106 1.23 -25.75 -13.47
N ALA A 107 1.93 -26.55 -12.69
CA ALA A 107 2.25 -26.24 -11.31
C ALA A 107 2.96 -24.88 -11.23
N GLN A 108 2.55 -24.07 -10.26
CA GLN A 108 3.10 -22.75 -9.99
C GLN A 108 3.86 -22.76 -8.67
N THR A 109 4.89 -21.96 -8.58
CA THR A 109 5.55 -21.63 -7.31
C THR A 109 5.33 -20.16 -7.03
N ARG A 110 5.08 -19.83 -5.78
CA ARG A 110 4.86 -18.44 -5.32
C ARG A 110 6.00 -18.02 -4.42
N LEU A 111 6.60 -16.90 -4.73
CA LEU A 111 7.51 -16.20 -3.83
C LEU A 111 6.72 -15.17 -3.03
N ILE A 112 6.84 -15.22 -1.71
CA ILE A 112 6.14 -14.31 -0.77
C ILE A 112 7.18 -13.55 0.02
N MET A 113 7.01 -12.23 0.09
CA MET A 113 7.81 -11.35 0.93
C MET A 113 6.91 -10.60 1.91
N THR A 114 7.32 -10.54 3.19
CA THR A 114 6.60 -9.82 4.24
C THR A 114 7.56 -8.90 4.99
N VAL A 115 7.17 -7.64 5.13
CA VAL A 115 7.92 -6.63 5.87
C VAL A 115 7.04 -6.09 6.98
N ARG A 116 7.53 -6.18 8.23
CA ARG A 116 6.91 -5.52 9.38
C ARG A 116 7.38 -4.08 9.41
N VAL A 117 6.45 -3.15 9.51
CA VAL A 117 6.71 -1.72 9.53
C VAL A 117 6.13 -1.11 10.80
N ILE A 118 6.97 -0.36 11.48
CA ILE A 118 6.61 0.48 12.62
C ILE A 118 6.71 1.93 12.15
N PHE A 119 5.59 2.61 12.12
CA PHE A 119 5.48 4.01 11.75
C PHE A 119 5.07 4.84 12.95
N SER A 120 5.71 5.97 13.16
CA SER A 120 5.27 6.95 14.16
C SER A 120 5.31 8.37 13.62
N ASN A 121 4.26 9.11 13.95
CA ASN A 121 4.12 10.53 13.66
C ASN A 121 4.30 11.33 14.95
N SER A 122 5.40 12.08 15.08
CA SER A 122 5.72 12.87 16.28
C SER A 122 4.72 13.99 16.58
N LYS A 123 3.88 14.38 15.61
CA LYS A 123 2.86 15.42 15.75
C LYS A 123 1.46 14.85 16.01
N ASN A 124 1.20 13.60 15.59
CA ASN A 124 -0.10 12.97 15.72
C ASN A 124 0.04 11.46 15.92
N SER A 125 0.12 11.03 17.17
CA SER A 125 0.27 9.61 17.52
C SER A 125 -0.94 8.73 17.17
N GLN A 126 -2.07 9.30 16.75
CA GLN A 126 -3.21 8.52 16.28
C GLN A 126 -2.94 7.87 14.92
N GLU A 127 -1.93 8.32 14.22
CA GLU A 127 -1.49 7.79 12.94
C GLU A 127 -0.44 6.68 13.07
N ASP A 128 0.07 6.46 14.27
CA ASP A 128 1.08 5.43 14.54
C ASP A 128 0.51 4.04 14.26
N PHE A 129 1.34 3.20 13.65
CA PHE A 129 0.98 1.81 13.43
C PHE A 129 2.19 0.87 13.50
N ASP A 130 1.90 -0.40 13.77
CA ASP A 130 2.81 -1.55 13.66
C ASP A 130 2.07 -2.65 12.89
N ARG A 131 2.43 -2.85 11.63
CA ARG A 131 1.75 -3.82 10.76
C ARG A 131 2.66 -4.43 9.71
N ASN A 132 2.20 -5.56 9.15
CA ASN A 132 2.88 -6.24 8.07
C ASN A 132 2.36 -5.80 6.71
N PHE A 133 3.29 -5.61 5.78
CA PHE A 133 3.03 -5.46 4.35
C PHE A 133 3.54 -6.70 3.63
N THR A 134 2.73 -7.25 2.74
CA THR A 134 3.04 -8.50 2.05
C THR A 134 2.80 -8.34 0.57
N ALA A 135 3.75 -8.81 -0.24
CA ALA A 135 3.62 -8.95 -1.67
C ALA A 135 3.97 -10.38 -2.10
N GLN A 136 3.45 -10.81 -3.24
CA GLN A 136 3.69 -12.15 -3.77
C GLN A 136 3.76 -12.14 -5.29
N LYS A 137 4.63 -12.99 -5.84
CA LYS A 137 4.76 -13.21 -7.29
C LYS A 137 4.79 -14.69 -7.57
N GLU A 138 4.14 -15.09 -8.64
CA GLU A 138 4.07 -16.48 -9.10
C GLU A 138 4.96 -16.69 -10.32
N PHE A 139 5.55 -17.87 -10.39
CA PHE A 139 6.33 -18.28 -11.55
C PHE A 139 6.12 -19.78 -11.81
N PRO A 140 6.30 -20.25 -13.06
CA PRO A 140 6.14 -21.65 -13.38
C PRO A 140 7.08 -22.54 -12.57
N ALA A 141 6.57 -23.63 -11.98
CA ALA A 141 7.38 -24.58 -11.20
C ALA A 141 8.47 -25.28 -12.03
N THR A 142 8.37 -25.22 -13.37
CA THR A 142 9.41 -25.72 -14.29
C THR A 142 10.58 -24.77 -14.47
N THR A 143 10.47 -23.52 -13.97
CA THR A 143 11.52 -22.50 -14.05
C THR A 143 12.42 -22.61 -12.81
N SER A 144 13.74 -22.58 -13.00
CA SER A 144 14.68 -22.50 -11.86
C SER A 144 14.48 -21.19 -11.12
N PHE A 145 14.30 -21.27 -9.82
CA PHE A 145 14.10 -20.08 -8.97
C PHE A 145 15.29 -19.12 -9.07
N GLU A 146 16.52 -19.64 -9.08
CA GLU A 146 17.74 -18.83 -9.18
C GLU A 146 17.78 -17.97 -10.43
N SER A 147 17.19 -18.45 -11.54
CA SER A 147 17.18 -17.70 -12.81
C SER A 147 16.23 -16.50 -12.80
N VAL A 148 15.17 -16.53 -11.97
CA VAL A 148 14.13 -15.49 -11.90
C VAL A 148 14.15 -14.70 -10.59
N GLN A 149 14.91 -15.17 -9.61
CA GLN A 149 14.92 -14.62 -8.25
C GLN A 149 15.19 -13.12 -8.22
N GLY A 150 16.19 -12.63 -8.95
CA GLY A 150 16.55 -11.21 -8.95
C GLY A 150 15.41 -10.33 -9.47
N GLN A 151 14.74 -10.74 -10.55
CA GLN A 151 13.60 -10.01 -11.10
C GLN A 151 12.41 -10.03 -10.13
N LEU A 152 12.05 -11.22 -9.61
CA LEU A 152 10.93 -11.37 -8.68
C LEU A 152 11.14 -10.56 -7.40
N VAL A 153 12.36 -10.55 -6.87
CA VAL A 153 12.70 -9.75 -5.69
C VAL A 153 12.53 -8.26 -5.98
N SER A 154 13.04 -7.78 -7.11
CA SER A 154 12.90 -6.37 -7.49
C SER A 154 11.44 -5.94 -7.57
N GLU A 155 10.58 -6.78 -8.20
CA GLU A 155 9.15 -6.51 -8.31
C GLU A 155 8.43 -6.53 -6.95
N LEU A 156 8.79 -7.47 -6.05
CA LEU A 156 8.22 -7.55 -4.70
C LEU A 156 8.62 -6.36 -3.84
N VAL A 157 9.88 -5.95 -3.94
CA VAL A 157 10.39 -4.77 -3.22
C VAL A 157 9.68 -3.52 -3.69
N ASP A 158 9.52 -3.32 -5.00
CA ASP A 158 8.80 -2.17 -5.54
C ASP A 158 7.36 -2.12 -5.02
N GLU A 159 6.65 -3.26 -5.06
CA GLU A 159 5.27 -3.34 -4.58
C GLU A 159 5.14 -3.04 -3.08
N ILE A 160 6.03 -3.59 -2.24
CA ILE A 160 6.00 -3.35 -0.79
C ILE A 160 6.40 -1.90 -0.47
N VAL A 161 7.39 -1.35 -1.15
CA VAL A 161 7.80 0.05 -0.98
C VAL A 161 6.65 0.99 -1.31
N ASP A 162 5.92 0.73 -2.39
CA ASP A 162 4.74 1.52 -2.76
C ASP A 162 3.62 1.41 -1.72
N GLN A 163 3.37 0.19 -1.19
CA GLN A 163 2.40 -0.01 -0.11
C GLN A 163 2.78 0.78 1.15
N ILE A 164 4.06 0.72 1.57
CA ILE A 164 4.57 1.44 2.75
C ILE A 164 4.47 2.96 2.53
N PHE A 165 4.93 3.44 1.38
CA PHE A 165 4.88 4.85 1.02
C PHE A 165 3.46 5.39 1.07
N ASN A 166 2.52 4.69 0.44
CA ASN A 166 1.10 5.07 0.44
C ASN A 166 0.51 5.07 1.85
N ALA A 167 0.89 4.09 2.68
CA ALA A 167 0.38 3.97 4.03
C ALA A 167 0.92 5.02 5.00
N THR A 168 2.07 5.63 4.70
CA THR A 168 2.75 6.57 5.61
C THR A 168 2.58 8.03 5.20
N VAL A 169 2.65 8.35 3.90
CA VAL A 169 2.68 9.76 3.44
C VAL A 169 1.68 10.11 2.35
N ALA A 170 1.03 9.13 1.71
CA ALA A 170 0.09 9.38 0.61
C ALA A 170 -1.38 9.11 0.97
N SER A 171 -1.68 8.57 2.14
CA SER A 171 -3.03 8.16 2.56
C SER A 171 -3.77 9.18 3.45
N TRP A 172 -3.29 10.42 3.49
CA TRP A 172 -3.89 11.50 4.28
C TRP A 172 -4.76 12.45 3.45
#